data_51fbd9224e1f09efeea6ba9ce08ee861
#
_entry.id   51fbd9224e1f09efeea6ba9ce08ee861
#
_cell.length_a   1.000
_cell.length_b   1.000
_cell.length_c   1.000
_cell.angle_alpha   90.00
_cell.angle_beta   90.00
_cell.angle_gamma   90.00
#
_symmetry.space_group_name_H-M   'P 1'
#
loop_
_entity.id
_entity.type
_entity.pdbx_description
1 polymer ?
#
loop_
_entity_poly.entity_id
_entity_poly.type
_entity_poly.pdbx_seq_one_letter_code
_entity_poly.pdbx_strand_id
1 'polypeptide(L)'
;MTKSKIFVTGGSGKAGKHLIPYLLEKGYSVVNADLIPLMMDGVDNINLDITDSGQIFNALSGYANIPELKLGEDPKNFKAVVHLAAIPRILVKPDNETYRINTLGTYNVMEAATKLGIKKIIFASSETTYGFCFAQGNPIPKWLPIEEDYETSPTDSYGLSKVLNEQIGKAFQKRTGIDIYALRIGNIIEPNEYHRFKEFCDTPKVRLRNLFNYIDARDLAQAIELCIKKDGLGYEVFNVTHDNNSVNLATKEIINQFFPNVKMKREMGEYESILSSKKIRKRLGFKPTHDWKNYFKI
;
A
#
# COMPACT_ATOMS: atom_id res chain seq x y z
N MET A 1 -14.09 7.62 -26.08
CA MET A 1 -13.17 6.57 -25.59
C MET A 1 -13.74 6.05 -24.29
N THR A 2 -13.95 4.75 -24.15
CA THR A 2 -14.35 4.14 -22.90
C THR A 2 -13.24 4.31 -21.86
N LYS A 3 -13.62 4.77 -20.66
CA LYS A 3 -12.67 4.95 -19.55
C LYS A 3 -12.11 3.59 -19.12
N SER A 4 -10.80 3.52 -18.83
CA SER A 4 -10.22 2.31 -18.24
C SER A 4 -10.79 2.06 -16.85
N LYS A 5 -11.28 0.85 -16.58
CA LYS A 5 -11.99 0.47 -15.35
C LYS A 5 -11.02 -0.16 -14.35
N ILE A 6 -11.06 0.31 -13.11
CA ILE A 6 -10.21 -0.19 -12.01
C ILE A 6 -11.11 -0.78 -10.91
N PHE A 7 -10.81 -1.98 -10.49
CA PHE A 7 -11.44 -2.61 -9.33
C PHE A 7 -10.61 -2.34 -8.08
N VAL A 8 -11.19 -1.72 -7.06
CA VAL A 8 -10.51 -1.37 -5.82
C VAL A 8 -11.19 -2.09 -4.66
N THR A 9 -10.48 -2.96 -3.95
CA THR A 9 -10.97 -3.49 -2.68
C THR A 9 -10.46 -2.65 -1.53
N GLY A 10 -11.28 -2.41 -0.52
CA GLY A 10 -10.90 -1.56 0.61
C GLY A 10 -10.86 -0.06 0.28
N GLY A 11 -11.66 0.36 -0.73
CA GLY A 11 -11.67 1.74 -1.19
C GLY A 11 -12.28 2.73 -0.20
N SER A 12 -13.04 2.27 0.77
CA SER A 12 -13.57 3.11 1.85
C SER A 12 -12.61 3.29 3.03
N GLY A 13 -11.47 2.59 3.01
CA GLY A 13 -10.42 2.70 4.01
C GLY A 13 -9.55 3.94 3.86
N LYS A 14 -8.59 4.11 4.80
CA LYS A 14 -7.69 5.28 4.87
C LYS A 14 -6.95 5.59 3.56
N ALA A 15 -6.41 4.59 2.88
CA ALA A 15 -5.74 4.77 1.59
C ALA A 15 -6.75 4.93 0.44
N GLY A 16 -7.81 4.13 0.44
CA GLY A 16 -8.78 4.06 -0.65
C GLY A 16 -9.55 5.36 -0.87
N LYS A 17 -9.96 6.03 0.21
CA LYS A 17 -10.70 7.30 0.13
C LYS A 17 -9.88 8.49 -0.44
N HIS A 18 -8.55 8.35 -0.56
CA HIS A 18 -7.68 9.28 -1.29
C HIS A 18 -7.31 8.75 -2.67
N LEU A 19 -7.21 7.43 -2.85
CA LEU A 19 -6.93 6.81 -4.13
C LEU A 19 -8.07 6.99 -5.12
N ILE A 20 -9.32 6.71 -4.70
CA ILE A 20 -10.47 6.71 -5.62
C ILE A 20 -10.70 8.07 -6.27
N PRO A 21 -10.80 9.20 -5.53
CA PRO A 21 -10.94 10.51 -6.16
C PRO A 21 -9.76 10.84 -7.09
N TYR A 22 -8.54 10.48 -6.71
CA TYR A 22 -7.37 10.66 -7.56
C TYR A 22 -7.49 9.89 -8.89
N LEU A 23 -7.96 8.64 -8.86
CA LEU A 23 -8.17 7.85 -10.09
C LEU A 23 -9.28 8.44 -10.96
N LEU A 24 -10.37 8.93 -10.36
CA LEU A 24 -11.44 9.61 -11.10
C LEU A 24 -10.91 10.87 -11.81
N GLU A 25 -10.11 11.68 -11.13
CA GLU A 25 -9.46 12.87 -11.72
C GLU A 25 -8.51 12.50 -12.89
N LYS A 26 -7.85 11.34 -12.81
CA LYS A 26 -7.01 10.81 -13.89
C LYS A 26 -7.82 10.17 -15.03
N GLY A 27 -9.14 10.19 -14.96
CA GLY A 27 -10.04 9.72 -16.03
C GLY A 27 -10.33 8.22 -16.03
N TYR A 28 -10.02 7.51 -14.94
CA TYR A 28 -10.45 6.12 -14.76
C TYR A 28 -11.93 6.05 -14.34
N SER A 29 -12.60 4.93 -14.59
CA SER A 29 -13.81 4.53 -13.87
C SER A 29 -13.41 3.58 -12.74
N VAL A 30 -14.10 3.65 -11.61
CA VAL A 30 -13.72 2.90 -10.41
C VAL A 30 -14.90 2.14 -9.85
N VAL A 31 -14.70 0.85 -9.59
CA VAL A 31 -15.59 0.02 -8.78
C VAL A 31 -14.94 -0.17 -7.40
N ASN A 32 -15.61 0.33 -6.38
CA ASN A 32 -15.22 0.14 -4.98
C ASN A 32 -15.89 -1.11 -4.43
N ALA A 33 -15.09 -2.07 -3.98
CA ALA A 33 -15.53 -3.31 -3.35
C ALA A 33 -15.08 -3.29 -1.87
N ASP A 34 -16.03 -3.07 -0.96
CA ASP A 34 -15.75 -2.91 0.46
C ASP A 34 -16.94 -3.38 1.29
N LEU A 35 -16.76 -3.61 2.57
CA LEU A 35 -17.84 -3.85 3.53
C LEU A 35 -18.73 -2.61 3.75
N ILE A 36 -18.17 -1.42 3.48
CA ILE A 36 -18.85 -0.13 3.64
C ILE A 36 -18.73 0.64 2.32
N PRO A 37 -19.82 1.20 1.78
CA PRO A 37 -19.74 1.98 0.55
C PRO A 37 -18.96 3.29 0.76
N LEU A 38 -18.24 3.73 -0.26
CA LEU A 38 -17.68 5.08 -0.34
C LEU A 38 -18.75 6.00 -0.96
N MET A 39 -19.31 6.89 -0.16
CA MET A 39 -20.33 7.84 -0.60
C MET A 39 -19.69 8.99 -1.38
N MET A 40 -19.47 8.77 -2.68
CA MET A 40 -18.83 9.72 -3.59
C MET A 40 -19.44 9.58 -5.00
N ASP A 41 -19.69 10.69 -5.66
CA ASP A 41 -20.20 10.70 -7.03
C ASP A 41 -19.21 10.06 -8.02
N GLY A 42 -19.73 9.28 -8.96
CA GLY A 42 -18.92 8.62 -9.98
C GLY A 42 -18.21 7.35 -9.52
N VAL A 43 -18.53 6.84 -8.34
CA VAL A 43 -18.01 5.57 -7.79
C VAL A 43 -19.11 4.52 -7.78
N ASP A 44 -18.86 3.40 -8.42
CA ASP A 44 -19.73 2.23 -8.31
C ASP A 44 -19.32 1.44 -7.04
N ASN A 45 -20.28 1.17 -6.15
CA ASN A 45 -20.03 0.46 -4.91
C ASN A 45 -20.60 -0.95 -4.94
N ILE A 46 -19.78 -1.94 -4.60
CA ILE A 46 -20.22 -3.33 -4.38
C ILE A 46 -19.88 -3.69 -2.94
N ASN A 47 -20.90 -4.04 -2.14
CA ASN A 47 -20.68 -4.56 -0.80
C ASN A 47 -20.23 -6.02 -0.89
N LEU A 48 -19.03 -6.32 -0.39
CA LEU A 48 -18.50 -7.68 -0.36
C LEU A 48 -17.48 -7.91 0.78
N ASP A 49 -17.43 -9.16 1.22
CA ASP A 49 -16.38 -9.67 2.11
C ASP A 49 -15.30 -10.37 1.27
N ILE A 50 -14.05 -9.92 1.36
CA ILE A 50 -12.91 -10.52 0.64
C ILE A 50 -12.61 -11.96 1.06
N THR A 51 -13.12 -12.41 2.20
CA THR A 51 -12.95 -13.81 2.65
C THR A 51 -13.92 -14.76 1.97
N ASP A 52 -14.94 -14.25 1.27
CA ASP A 52 -15.86 -15.01 0.44
C ASP A 52 -15.42 -14.94 -1.03
N SER A 53 -14.86 -16.04 -1.53
CA SER A 53 -14.39 -16.12 -2.92
C SER A 53 -15.52 -15.97 -3.94
N GLY A 54 -16.73 -16.46 -3.62
CA GLY A 54 -17.91 -16.36 -4.51
C GLY A 54 -18.30 -14.92 -4.74
N GLN A 55 -18.32 -14.09 -3.68
CA GLN A 55 -18.60 -12.66 -3.80
C GLN A 55 -17.58 -11.94 -4.68
N ILE A 56 -16.28 -12.27 -4.55
CA ILE A 56 -15.22 -11.65 -5.36
C ILE A 56 -15.34 -12.07 -6.83
N PHE A 57 -15.55 -13.36 -7.11
CA PHE A 57 -15.78 -13.83 -8.47
C PHE A 57 -16.98 -13.15 -9.12
N ASN A 58 -18.10 -13.03 -8.40
CA ASN A 58 -19.29 -12.34 -8.88
C ASN A 58 -19.01 -10.87 -9.17
N ALA A 59 -18.36 -10.14 -8.24
CA ALA A 59 -18.06 -8.72 -8.39
C ALA A 59 -17.10 -8.42 -9.56
N LEU A 60 -16.16 -9.32 -9.85
CA LEU A 60 -15.21 -9.16 -10.96
C LEU A 60 -15.77 -9.65 -12.31
N SER A 61 -16.88 -10.38 -12.33
CA SER A 61 -17.48 -10.92 -13.55
C SER A 61 -18.87 -10.37 -13.86
N GLY A 62 -19.48 -9.67 -12.91
CA GLY A 62 -20.82 -9.08 -13.04
C GLY A 62 -20.80 -7.61 -13.45
N TYR A 63 -21.99 -7.05 -13.56
CA TYR A 63 -22.19 -5.62 -13.80
C TYR A 63 -22.02 -4.83 -12.50
N ALA A 64 -21.39 -3.67 -12.58
CA ALA A 64 -21.20 -2.77 -11.43
C ALA A 64 -22.32 -1.72 -11.32
N ASN A 65 -23.01 -1.42 -12.42
CA ASN A 65 -24.08 -0.41 -12.46
C ASN A 65 -25.11 -0.71 -13.54
N ILE A 66 -26.28 -0.06 -13.47
CA ILE A 66 -27.39 -0.20 -14.43
C ILE A 66 -27.00 0.18 -15.88
N PRO A 67 -26.21 1.25 -16.13
CA PRO A 67 -25.75 1.57 -17.49
C PRO A 67 -24.98 0.44 -18.20
N GLU A 68 -24.32 -0.45 -17.47
CA GLU A 68 -23.58 -1.60 -18.05
C GLU A 68 -24.50 -2.73 -18.54
N LEU A 69 -25.79 -2.71 -18.20
CA LEU A 69 -26.77 -3.70 -18.70
C LEU A 69 -27.13 -3.52 -20.19
N LYS A 70 -26.47 -2.62 -20.91
CA LYS A 70 -26.63 -2.46 -22.34
C LYS A 70 -26.05 -3.64 -23.09
N LEU A 71 -26.77 -4.10 -24.11
CA LEU A 71 -26.30 -5.19 -24.97
C LEU A 71 -24.96 -4.83 -25.62
N GLY A 72 -23.96 -5.70 -25.51
CA GLY A 72 -22.63 -5.52 -26.11
C GLY A 72 -21.58 -4.89 -25.20
N GLU A 73 -21.92 -4.47 -23.98
CA GLU A 73 -20.93 -4.06 -22.99
C GLU A 73 -20.27 -5.30 -22.35
N ASP A 74 -18.95 -5.25 -22.16
CA ASP A 74 -18.22 -6.28 -21.42
C ASP A 74 -17.96 -5.79 -19.97
N PRO A 75 -18.69 -6.28 -18.98
CA PRO A 75 -18.52 -5.86 -17.59
C PRO A 75 -17.17 -6.26 -17.00
N LYS A 76 -16.47 -7.21 -17.64
CA LYS A 76 -15.22 -7.83 -17.14
C LYS A 76 -13.95 -7.06 -17.51
N ASN A 77 -14.05 -5.96 -18.26
CA ASN A 77 -12.87 -5.27 -18.78
C ASN A 77 -12.17 -4.39 -17.72
N PHE A 78 -11.72 -5.00 -16.63
CA PHE A 78 -10.88 -4.32 -15.66
C PHE A 78 -9.42 -4.25 -16.15
N LYS A 79 -8.87 -3.04 -16.21
CA LYS A 79 -7.45 -2.81 -16.50
C LYS A 79 -6.55 -3.33 -15.39
N ALA A 80 -6.98 -3.18 -14.14
CA ALA A 80 -6.23 -3.61 -12.97
C ALA A 80 -7.16 -3.84 -11.76
N VAL A 81 -6.68 -4.68 -10.84
CA VAL A 81 -7.19 -4.77 -9.47
C VAL A 81 -6.21 -4.07 -8.53
N VAL A 82 -6.72 -3.17 -7.69
CA VAL A 82 -5.98 -2.57 -6.57
C VAL A 82 -6.56 -3.12 -5.27
N HIS A 83 -5.80 -3.96 -4.60
CA HIS A 83 -6.24 -4.65 -3.39
C HIS A 83 -5.67 -3.98 -2.14
N LEU A 84 -6.52 -3.17 -1.46
CA LEU A 84 -6.20 -2.46 -0.21
C LEU A 84 -6.94 -3.03 0.99
N ALA A 85 -8.00 -3.82 0.78
CA ALA A 85 -8.82 -4.40 1.85
C ALA A 85 -7.97 -5.30 2.76
N ALA A 86 -7.93 -4.98 4.04
CA ALA A 86 -7.23 -5.73 5.08
C ALA A 86 -7.63 -5.24 6.47
N ILE A 87 -7.40 -6.04 7.49
CA ILE A 87 -7.26 -5.53 8.85
C ILE A 87 -5.91 -4.80 8.90
N PRO A 88 -5.88 -3.47 9.16
CA PRO A 88 -4.74 -2.61 8.81
C PRO A 88 -3.58 -2.62 9.81
N ARG A 89 -3.73 -3.30 10.95
CA ARG A 89 -2.73 -3.42 12.01
C ARG A 89 -3.15 -4.43 13.07
N ILE A 90 -2.23 -4.76 13.97
CA ILE A 90 -2.56 -5.51 15.20
C ILE A 90 -3.55 -4.73 16.11
N LEU A 91 -4.14 -5.40 17.06
CA LEU A 91 -5.05 -4.83 18.07
C LEU A 91 -6.34 -4.19 17.51
N VAL A 92 -6.72 -4.53 16.26
CA VAL A 92 -8.02 -4.17 15.67
C VAL A 92 -8.96 -5.37 15.77
N LYS A 93 -8.44 -6.54 15.48
CA LYS A 93 -9.11 -7.84 15.65
C LYS A 93 -8.14 -8.82 16.31
N PRO A 94 -8.64 -9.97 16.85
CA PRO A 94 -7.77 -11.05 17.31
C PRO A 94 -6.76 -11.47 16.24
N ASP A 95 -5.59 -11.92 16.64
CA ASP A 95 -4.46 -12.21 15.75
C ASP A 95 -4.81 -13.25 14.66
N ASN A 96 -5.49 -14.33 15.04
CA ASN A 96 -5.95 -15.35 14.09
C ASN A 96 -6.93 -14.78 13.05
N GLU A 97 -7.82 -13.86 13.44
CA GLU A 97 -8.74 -13.20 12.51
C GLU A 97 -8.03 -12.21 11.60
N THR A 98 -7.07 -11.44 12.13
CA THR A 98 -6.20 -10.57 11.32
C THR A 98 -5.45 -11.38 10.27
N TYR A 99 -4.83 -12.49 10.69
CA TYR A 99 -4.15 -13.41 9.81
C TYR A 99 -5.10 -14.00 8.75
N ARG A 100 -6.24 -14.57 9.17
CA ARG A 100 -7.21 -15.21 8.29
C ARG A 100 -7.73 -14.24 7.23
N ILE A 101 -8.23 -13.08 7.64
CA ILE A 101 -8.83 -12.10 6.74
C ILE A 101 -7.79 -11.62 5.72
N ASN A 102 -6.60 -11.26 6.18
CA ASN A 102 -5.58 -10.70 5.32
C ASN A 102 -5.01 -11.71 4.33
N THR A 103 -4.76 -12.96 4.76
CA THR A 103 -4.17 -13.97 3.87
C THR A 103 -5.19 -14.60 2.95
N LEU A 104 -6.33 -15.05 3.48
CA LEU A 104 -7.40 -15.66 2.68
C LEU A 104 -7.99 -14.65 1.69
N GLY A 105 -8.27 -13.41 2.16
CA GLY A 105 -8.79 -12.36 1.31
C GLY A 105 -7.85 -12.03 0.14
N THR A 106 -6.55 -11.90 0.40
CA THR A 106 -5.56 -11.67 -0.68
C THR A 106 -5.52 -12.85 -1.66
N TYR A 107 -5.52 -14.09 -1.16
CA TYR A 107 -5.55 -15.27 -2.03
C TYR A 107 -6.78 -15.28 -2.94
N ASN A 108 -7.98 -15.06 -2.36
CA ASN A 108 -9.24 -15.06 -3.10
C ASN A 108 -9.27 -13.97 -4.20
N VAL A 109 -8.79 -12.75 -3.88
CA VAL A 109 -8.70 -11.65 -4.86
C VAL A 109 -7.76 -12.01 -6.01
N MET A 110 -6.59 -12.55 -5.70
CA MET A 110 -5.61 -12.94 -6.72
C MET A 110 -6.13 -14.10 -7.58
N GLU A 111 -6.78 -15.08 -6.96
CA GLU A 111 -7.34 -16.22 -7.68
C GLU A 111 -8.44 -15.77 -8.65
N ALA A 112 -9.42 -15.00 -8.18
CA ALA A 112 -10.51 -14.52 -9.00
C ALA A 112 -10.00 -13.63 -10.15
N ALA A 113 -9.15 -12.64 -9.84
CA ALA A 113 -8.59 -11.73 -10.83
C ALA A 113 -7.83 -12.49 -11.93
N THR A 114 -6.98 -13.44 -11.56
CA THR A 114 -6.18 -14.21 -12.54
C THR A 114 -7.02 -15.18 -13.37
N LYS A 115 -7.99 -15.87 -12.75
CA LYS A 115 -8.91 -16.79 -13.47
C LYS A 115 -9.83 -16.06 -14.43
N LEU A 116 -10.20 -14.81 -14.12
CA LEU A 116 -11.00 -13.95 -14.98
C LEU A 116 -10.17 -13.18 -16.02
N GLY A 117 -8.87 -13.41 -16.08
CA GLY A 117 -8.00 -12.88 -17.14
C GLY A 117 -7.48 -11.48 -16.91
N ILE A 118 -7.63 -10.88 -15.73
CA ILE A 118 -7.09 -9.56 -15.40
C ILE A 118 -5.56 -9.64 -15.38
N LYS A 119 -4.90 -8.71 -16.05
CA LYS A 119 -3.46 -8.78 -16.34
C LYS A 119 -2.59 -8.04 -15.33
N LYS A 120 -3.20 -7.31 -14.39
CA LYS A 120 -2.47 -6.52 -13.40
C LYS A 120 -3.15 -6.50 -12.04
N ILE A 121 -2.36 -6.75 -10.99
CA ILE A 121 -2.79 -6.65 -9.60
C ILE A 121 -1.76 -5.81 -8.85
N ILE A 122 -2.22 -4.79 -8.15
CA ILE A 122 -1.43 -4.00 -7.20
C ILE A 122 -2.01 -4.25 -5.82
N PHE A 123 -1.21 -4.58 -4.82
CA PHE A 123 -1.73 -4.84 -3.49
C PHE A 123 -0.90 -4.23 -2.38
N ALA A 124 -1.59 -3.90 -1.28
CA ALA A 124 -0.98 -3.31 -0.09
C ALA A 124 -0.20 -4.37 0.71
N SER A 125 1.12 -4.29 0.66
CA SER A 125 2.03 -4.80 1.67
C SER A 125 2.31 -3.69 2.71
N SER A 126 3.32 -3.81 3.55
CA SER A 126 3.56 -2.88 4.65
C SER A 126 5.03 -2.81 5.05
N GLU A 127 5.47 -1.69 5.60
CA GLU A 127 6.74 -1.56 6.32
C GLU A 127 6.89 -2.58 7.47
N THR A 128 5.77 -3.06 8.00
CA THR A 128 5.75 -4.01 9.11
C THR A 128 6.35 -5.37 8.75
N THR A 129 6.47 -5.68 7.46
CA THR A 129 7.16 -6.88 6.96
C THR A 129 8.62 -6.96 7.43
N TYR A 130 9.24 -5.83 7.70
CA TYR A 130 10.63 -5.78 8.19
C TYR A 130 10.80 -6.14 9.67
N GLY A 131 9.68 -6.22 10.43
CA GLY A 131 9.71 -6.65 11.83
C GLY A 131 10.12 -5.58 12.85
N PHE A 132 9.96 -4.29 12.54
CA PHE A 132 10.28 -3.20 13.48
C PHE A 132 9.02 -2.64 14.17
N CYS A 133 7.95 -2.41 13.41
CA CYS A 133 6.81 -1.60 13.84
C CYS A 133 6.08 -2.20 15.06
N PHE A 134 5.80 -3.51 15.05
CA PHE A 134 5.01 -4.19 16.09
C PHE A 134 5.82 -5.23 16.87
N ALA A 135 7.13 -5.24 16.75
CA ALA A 135 7.98 -6.15 17.49
C ALA A 135 8.00 -5.83 19.01
N GLN A 136 8.24 -6.84 19.83
CA GLN A 136 8.59 -6.63 21.23
C GLN A 136 9.95 -5.94 21.34
N GLY A 137 10.08 -5.01 22.30
CA GLY A 137 11.27 -4.20 22.44
C GLY A 137 11.44 -3.19 21.30
N ASN A 138 12.66 -2.82 21.01
CA ASN A 138 13.03 -1.93 19.92
C ASN A 138 14.15 -2.60 19.11
N PRO A 139 13.83 -3.49 18.17
CA PRO A 139 14.85 -4.15 17.37
C PRO A 139 15.66 -3.14 16.58
N ILE A 140 16.96 -3.35 16.53
CA ILE A 140 17.91 -2.49 15.82
C ILE A 140 18.14 -3.07 14.43
N PRO A 141 18.08 -2.26 13.35
CA PRO A 141 18.40 -2.71 12.00
C PRO A 141 19.83 -3.23 11.88
N LYS A 142 20.03 -4.27 11.05
CA LYS A 142 21.38 -4.81 10.74
C LYS A 142 22.21 -3.81 9.92
N TRP A 143 21.53 -3.06 9.05
CA TRP A 143 22.11 -1.99 8.22
C TRP A 143 21.06 -0.96 7.82
N LEU A 144 21.52 0.22 7.38
CA LEU A 144 20.70 1.33 6.87
C LEU A 144 21.27 1.83 5.54
N PRO A 145 20.40 2.40 4.66
CA PRO A 145 18.95 2.45 4.74
C PRO A 145 18.31 1.08 4.54
N ILE A 146 17.02 0.95 4.94
CA ILE A 146 16.20 -0.22 4.64
C ILE A 146 15.70 -0.10 3.19
N GLU A 147 16.09 -1.04 2.36
CA GLU A 147 15.66 -1.18 0.97
C GLU A 147 14.92 -2.53 0.78
N GLU A 148 14.35 -2.78 -0.38
CA GLU A 148 13.48 -3.95 -0.60
C GLU A 148 14.18 -5.31 -0.46
N ASP A 149 15.51 -5.32 -0.56
CA ASP A 149 16.35 -6.51 -0.33
C ASP A 149 16.66 -6.78 1.15
N TYR A 150 16.18 -5.91 2.05
CA TYR A 150 16.28 -6.16 3.48
C TYR A 150 15.39 -7.36 3.86
N GLU A 151 15.89 -8.21 4.75
CA GLU A 151 15.20 -9.40 5.25
C GLU A 151 13.85 -9.03 5.89
N THR A 152 12.80 -9.77 5.54
CA THR A 152 11.50 -9.67 6.19
C THR A 152 11.45 -10.60 7.38
N SER A 153 11.17 -10.07 8.57
CA SER A 153 11.20 -10.82 9.84
C SER A 153 10.14 -10.33 10.84
N PRO A 154 8.85 -10.27 10.46
CA PRO A 154 7.80 -9.85 11.39
C PRO A 154 7.58 -10.90 12.46
N THR A 155 7.24 -10.43 13.67
CA THR A 155 6.87 -11.29 14.81
C THR A 155 5.40 -11.18 15.18
N ASP A 156 4.67 -10.31 14.51
CA ASP A 156 3.24 -10.05 14.71
C ASP A 156 2.38 -10.64 13.59
N SER A 157 1.09 -10.85 13.87
CA SER A 157 0.12 -11.47 12.95
C SER A 157 -0.12 -10.64 11.68
N TYR A 158 -0.09 -9.30 11.80
CA TYR A 158 -0.29 -8.40 10.67
C TYR A 158 0.91 -8.41 9.73
N GLY A 159 2.12 -8.17 10.25
CA GLY A 159 3.34 -8.22 9.46
C GLY A 159 3.54 -9.59 8.79
N LEU A 160 3.28 -10.68 9.53
CA LEU A 160 3.33 -12.03 8.99
C LEU A 160 2.33 -12.21 7.83
N SER A 161 1.10 -11.73 7.98
CA SER A 161 0.11 -11.80 6.91
C SER A 161 0.57 -11.07 5.64
N LYS A 162 1.26 -9.94 5.78
CA LYS A 162 1.78 -9.18 4.64
C LYS A 162 2.96 -9.88 3.94
N VAL A 163 3.86 -10.51 4.69
CA VAL A 163 4.92 -11.35 4.09
C VAL A 163 4.32 -12.52 3.30
N LEU A 164 3.32 -13.20 3.86
CA LEU A 164 2.65 -14.29 3.16
C LEU A 164 1.91 -13.80 1.92
N ASN A 165 1.29 -12.63 1.96
CA ASN A 165 0.65 -12.02 0.78
C ASN A 165 1.67 -11.74 -0.34
N GLU A 166 2.90 -11.32 -0.01
CA GLU A 166 3.97 -11.18 -0.99
C GLU A 166 4.34 -12.54 -1.61
N GLN A 167 4.41 -13.63 -0.82
CA GLN A 167 4.64 -14.98 -1.35
C GLN A 167 3.48 -15.48 -2.22
N ILE A 168 2.24 -15.22 -1.82
CA ILE A 168 1.05 -15.50 -2.63
C ILE A 168 1.15 -14.77 -3.98
N GLY A 169 1.41 -13.45 -3.96
CA GLY A 169 1.58 -12.66 -5.19
C GLY A 169 2.67 -13.20 -6.10
N LYS A 170 3.82 -13.55 -5.56
CA LYS A 170 4.94 -14.14 -6.30
C LYS A 170 4.57 -15.49 -6.93
N ALA A 171 3.82 -16.33 -6.21
CA ALA A 171 3.37 -17.63 -6.71
C ALA A 171 2.35 -17.46 -7.86
N PHE A 172 1.39 -16.52 -7.71
CA PHE A 172 0.43 -16.22 -8.78
C PHE A 172 1.12 -15.66 -10.02
N GLN A 173 2.06 -14.72 -9.86
CA GLN A 173 2.82 -14.16 -10.98
C GLN A 173 3.58 -15.26 -11.73
N LYS A 174 4.31 -16.13 -11.00
CA LYS A 174 5.05 -17.23 -11.60
C LYS A 174 4.14 -18.19 -12.40
N ARG A 175 2.92 -18.43 -11.91
CA ARG A 175 1.95 -19.32 -12.55
C ARG A 175 1.30 -18.71 -13.80
N THR A 176 1.06 -17.39 -13.79
CA THR A 176 0.18 -16.73 -14.77
C THR A 176 0.93 -15.78 -15.72
N GLY A 177 2.13 -15.32 -15.34
CA GLY A 177 2.92 -14.35 -16.10
C GLY A 177 2.40 -12.91 -16.05
N ILE A 178 1.33 -12.62 -15.30
CA ILE A 178 0.77 -11.26 -15.21
C ILE A 178 1.63 -10.35 -14.32
N ASP A 179 1.40 -9.04 -14.40
CA ASP A 179 2.05 -8.08 -13.51
C ASP A 179 1.40 -8.08 -12.13
N ILE A 180 2.20 -8.31 -11.08
CA ILE A 180 1.75 -8.26 -9.68
C ILE A 180 2.74 -7.43 -8.86
N TYR A 181 2.27 -6.30 -8.30
CA TYR A 181 3.12 -5.37 -7.56
C TYR A 181 2.68 -5.26 -6.11
N ALA A 182 3.59 -5.58 -5.20
CA ALA A 182 3.42 -5.43 -3.75
C ALA A 182 3.97 -4.07 -3.30
N LEU A 183 3.18 -3.29 -2.59
CA LEU A 183 3.60 -2.00 -2.05
C LEU A 183 3.82 -2.12 -0.54
N ARG A 184 5.08 -2.12 -0.09
CA ARG A 184 5.45 -1.99 1.33
C ARG A 184 5.25 -0.54 1.74
N ILE A 185 4.02 -0.24 2.13
CA ILE A 185 3.57 1.11 2.43
C ILE A 185 4.09 1.50 3.81
N GLY A 186 4.71 2.67 3.90
CA GLY A 186 5.08 3.29 5.16
C GLY A 186 3.87 3.79 5.95
N ASN A 187 4.11 4.45 7.08
CA ASN A 187 3.02 5.00 7.89
C ASN A 187 2.23 6.06 7.13
N ILE A 188 0.99 5.74 6.76
CA ILE A 188 0.10 6.65 6.02
C ILE A 188 -0.36 7.79 6.92
N ILE A 189 -0.13 9.01 6.47
CA ILE A 189 -0.61 10.25 7.09
C ILE A 189 -1.60 10.93 6.14
N GLU A 190 -2.76 11.31 6.67
CA GLU A 190 -3.78 12.06 5.93
C GLU A 190 -3.60 13.56 6.16
N PRO A 191 -4.13 14.42 5.26
CA PRO A 191 -4.03 15.87 5.42
C PRO A 191 -4.52 16.40 6.78
N ASN A 192 -5.58 15.82 7.32
CA ASN A 192 -6.14 16.19 8.63
C ASN A 192 -5.30 15.70 9.82
N GLU A 193 -4.31 14.84 9.60
CA GLU A 193 -3.41 14.31 10.61
C GLU A 193 -2.06 15.06 10.70
N TYR A 194 -1.84 16.09 9.89
CA TYR A 194 -0.56 16.82 9.85
C TYR A 194 -0.21 17.51 11.18
N HIS A 195 -1.21 17.84 12.01
CA HIS A 195 -0.99 18.34 13.38
C HIS A 195 -0.12 17.39 14.23
N ARG A 196 -0.08 16.10 13.93
CA ARG A 196 0.72 15.07 14.62
C ARG A 196 2.23 15.29 14.45
N PHE A 197 2.65 15.96 13.37
CA PHE A 197 4.08 16.23 13.18
C PHE A 197 4.67 17.11 14.28
N LYS A 198 3.85 17.88 14.98
CA LYS A 198 4.30 18.61 16.18
C LYS A 198 4.83 17.64 17.24
N GLU A 199 4.05 16.64 17.61
CA GLU A 199 4.46 15.59 18.55
C GLU A 199 5.69 14.83 18.06
N PHE A 200 5.74 14.52 16.74
CA PHE A 200 6.86 13.80 16.14
C PHE A 200 8.18 14.59 16.24
N CYS A 201 8.12 15.92 16.11
CA CYS A 201 9.29 16.79 16.25
C CYS A 201 9.66 17.02 17.72
N ASP A 202 8.68 17.21 18.60
CA ASP A 202 8.90 17.45 20.03
C ASP A 202 9.44 16.17 20.73
N THR A 203 9.02 15.00 20.26
CA THR A 203 9.39 13.69 20.85
C THR A 203 9.74 12.67 19.76
N PRO A 204 10.88 12.80 19.07
CA PRO A 204 11.23 11.97 17.90
C PRO A 204 11.18 10.47 18.16
N LYS A 205 11.42 10.04 19.40
CA LYS A 205 11.38 8.62 19.82
C LYS A 205 10.03 7.94 19.52
N VAL A 206 8.92 8.66 19.44
CA VAL A 206 7.60 8.09 19.09
C VAL A 206 7.59 7.53 17.67
N ARG A 207 8.53 7.97 16.82
CA ARG A 207 8.67 7.52 15.43
C ARG A 207 9.67 6.35 15.24
N LEU A 208 10.32 5.91 16.30
CA LEU A 208 11.34 4.86 16.23
C LEU A 208 10.80 3.57 15.59
N ARG A 209 9.59 3.15 15.98
CA ARG A 209 8.95 1.92 15.45
C ARG A 209 8.60 1.99 13.97
N ASN A 210 8.36 3.19 13.45
CA ASN A 210 8.14 3.42 12.02
C ASN A 210 9.45 3.76 11.29
N LEU A 211 10.62 3.60 11.91
CA LEU A 211 11.90 3.98 11.32
C LEU A 211 11.87 5.42 10.76
N PHE A 212 11.15 6.32 11.45
CA PHE A 212 10.99 7.73 11.09
C PHE A 212 10.41 7.97 9.70
N ASN A 213 9.78 6.98 9.06
CA ASN A 213 9.18 7.13 7.75
C ASN A 213 7.69 7.54 7.82
N TYR A 214 7.20 8.08 6.73
CA TYR A 214 5.78 8.32 6.48
C TYR A 214 5.49 8.36 4.98
N ILE A 215 4.22 8.33 4.62
CA ILE A 215 3.74 8.66 3.28
C ILE A 215 2.43 9.44 3.40
N ASP A 216 2.27 10.51 2.64
CA ASP A 216 0.97 11.17 2.49
C ASP A 216 0.03 10.28 1.67
N ALA A 217 -1.23 10.19 2.10
CA ALA A 217 -2.23 9.35 1.42
C ALA A 217 -2.44 9.74 -0.06
N ARG A 218 -2.24 11.01 -0.43
CA ARG A 218 -2.33 11.51 -1.81
C ARG A 218 -1.13 11.09 -2.65
N ASP A 219 0.08 11.07 -2.06
CA ASP A 219 1.28 10.58 -2.72
C ASP A 219 1.24 9.06 -2.89
N LEU A 220 0.63 8.33 -1.94
CA LEU A 220 0.34 6.91 -2.11
C LEU A 220 -0.59 6.66 -3.30
N ALA A 221 -1.61 7.49 -3.49
CA ALA A 221 -2.49 7.41 -4.66
C ALA A 221 -1.72 7.59 -5.99
N GLN A 222 -0.77 8.55 -6.02
CA GLN A 222 0.14 8.72 -7.17
C GLN A 222 0.98 7.45 -7.41
N ALA A 223 1.57 6.87 -6.37
CA ALA A 223 2.38 5.65 -6.50
C ALA A 223 1.57 4.48 -7.06
N ILE A 224 0.33 4.30 -6.61
CA ILE A 224 -0.56 3.25 -7.12
C ILE A 224 -0.92 3.50 -8.59
N GLU A 225 -1.20 4.73 -8.97
CA GLU A 225 -1.54 5.08 -10.37
C GLU A 225 -0.34 4.85 -11.31
N LEU A 226 0.88 5.15 -10.88
CA LEU A 226 2.09 4.82 -11.62
C LEU A 226 2.26 3.30 -11.80
N CYS A 227 1.90 2.49 -10.79
CA CYS A 227 1.86 1.04 -10.90
C CYS A 227 0.79 0.56 -11.91
N ILE A 228 -0.39 1.20 -11.95
CA ILE A 228 -1.44 0.89 -12.93
C ILE A 228 -0.96 1.15 -14.36
N LYS A 229 -0.20 2.20 -14.58
CA LYS A 229 0.34 2.58 -15.90
C LYS A 229 1.52 1.73 -16.36
N LYS A 230 2.33 1.25 -15.45
CA LYS A 230 3.56 0.53 -15.78
C LYS A 230 3.32 -0.95 -16.00
N ASP A 231 3.50 -1.42 -17.20
CA ASP A 231 3.40 -2.82 -17.60
C ASP A 231 4.78 -3.48 -17.73
N GLY A 232 4.78 -4.82 -17.67
CA GLY A 232 5.91 -5.66 -18.03
C GLY A 232 7.00 -5.78 -16.98
N LEU A 233 6.69 -5.55 -15.69
CA LEU A 233 7.67 -5.73 -14.61
C LEU A 233 7.59 -7.11 -13.95
N GLY A 234 6.54 -7.89 -14.24
CA GLY A 234 6.31 -9.20 -13.65
C GLY A 234 5.95 -9.07 -12.16
N TYR A 235 6.75 -9.68 -11.27
CA TYR A 235 6.59 -9.51 -9.83
C TYR A 235 7.56 -8.47 -9.28
N GLU A 236 7.02 -7.44 -8.65
CA GLU A 236 7.83 -6.41 -8.01
C GLU A 236 7.35 -6.09 -6.59
N VAL A 237 8.29 -5.78 -5.73
CA VAL A 237 8.03 -5.23 -4.40
C VAL A 237 8.63 -3.83 -4.35
N PHE A 238 7.87 -2.85 -3.85
CA PHE A 238 8.30 -1.47 -3.71
C PHE A 238 8.06 -0.93 -2.31
N ASN A 239 9.05 -0.32 -1.70
CA ASN A 239 8.84 0.57 -0.57
C ASN A 239 8.15 1.85 -1.06
N VAL A 240 7.08 2.26 -0.39
CA VAL A 240 6.35 3.47 -0.71
C VAL A 240 6.33 4.38 0.52
N THR A 241 7.27 5.31 0.54
CA THR A 241 7.44 6.31 1.61
C THR A 241 7.74 7.66 1.01
N HIS A 242 7.57 8.72 1.80
CA HIS A 242 8.11 10.03 1.46
C HIS A 242 9.64 9.99 1.45
N ASP A 243 10.27 10.87 0.67
CA ASP A 243 11.74 10.93 0.56
C ASP A 243 12.39 11.39 1.86
N ASN A 244 11.73 12.35 2.55
CA ASN A 244 12.20 12.87 3.82
C ASN A 244 11.63 12.09 5.00
N ASN A 245 12.35 12.11 6.12
CA ASN A 245 11.90 11.55 7.38
C ASN A 245 10.77 12.39 8.03
N SER A 246 10.13 11.84 9.06
CA SER A 246 8.93 12.42 9.71
C SER A 246 9.21 13.30 10.92
N VAL A 247 10.47 13.72 11.11
CA VAL A 247 10.88 14.55 12.27
C VAL A 247 11.79 15.70 11.82
N ASN A 248 11.99 16.70 12.68
CA ASN A 248 12.88 17.83 12.39
C ASN A 248 14.33 17.57 12.85
N LEU A 249 14.85 16.39 12.51
CA LEU A 249 16.25 16.02 12.73
C LEU A 249 16.87 15.58 11.40
N ALA A 250 18.13 15.93 11.21
CA ALA A 250 18.89 15.39 10.11
C ALA A 250 19.02 13.86 10.25
N THR A 251 19.03 13.13 9.14
CA THR A 251 19.13 11.66 9.14
C THR A 251 20.35 11.16 9.90
N LYS A 252 21.48 11.89 9.82
CA LYS A 252 22.68 11.57 10.58
C LYS A 252 22.46 11.69 12.10
N GLU A 253 21.68 12.67 12.55
CA GLU A 253 21.32 12.84 13.97
C GLU A 253 20.43 11.70 14.44
N ILE A 254 19.41 11.33 13.63
CA ILE A 254 18.55 10.17 13.91
C ILE A 254 19.40 8.90 14.06
N ILE A 255 20.34 8.66 13.14
CA ILE A 255 21.20 7.48 13.17
C ILE A 255 22.07 7.49 14.42
N ASN A 256 22.74 8.58 14.73
CA ASN A 256 23.62 8.68 15.91
C ASN A 256 22.84 8.48 17.21
N GLN A 257 21.62 9.00 17.31
CA GLN A 257 20.83 8.97 18.53
C GLN A 257 20.10 7.63 18.74
N PHE A 258 19.54 7.04 17.67
CA PHE A 258 18.62 5.90 17.78
C PHE A 258 19.20 4.59 17.25
N PHE A 259 20.20 4.66 16.39
CA PHE A 259 20.82 3.51 15.75
C PHE A 259 22.37 3.55 15.79
N PRO A 260 22.95 3.86 16.97
CA PRO A 260 24.40 3.94 17.08
C PRO A 260 25.04 2.59 16.69
N ASN A 261 26.13 2.64 15.94
CA ASN A 261 26.88 1.47 15.46
C ASN A 261 26.17 0.60 14.40
N VAL A 262 25.02 1.01 13.85
CA VAL A 262 24.39 0.29 12.74
C VAL A 262 25.24 0.48 11.48
N LYS A 263 25.45 -0.62 10.75
CA LYS A 263 26.20 -0.60 9.50
C LYS A 263 25.48 0.24 8.43
N MET A 264 26.22 1.15 7.80
CA MET A 264 25.70 1.89 6.64
C MET A 264 25.96 1.13 5.34
N LYS A 265 24.92 0.84 4.57
CA LYS A 265 25.01 0.23 3.23
C LYS A 265 25.48 1.26 2.19
N ARG A 266 25.10 2.52 2.39
CA ARG A 266 25.47 3.69 1.58
C ARG A 266 25.30 4.98 2.36
N GLU A 267 25.83 6.06 1.83
CA GLU A 267 25.51 7.40 2.32
C GLU A 267 24.03 7.75 2.08
N MET A 268 23.49 8.52 3.00
CA MET A 268 22.10 9.01 2.97
C MET A 268 22.08 10.53 2.86
N GLY A 269 21.05 11.07 2.22
CA GLY A 269 20.79 12.50 2.15
C GLY A 269 20.48 13.10 3.52
N GLU A 270 20.53 14.42 3.62
CA GLU A 270 20.44 15.16 4.88
C GLU A 270 19.16 14.84 5.68
N TYR A 271 18.03 14.73 5.00
CA TYR A 271 16.73 14.37 5.62
C TYR A 271 16.15 13.09 5.05
N GLU A 272 16.93 12.28 4.35
CA GLU A 272 16.45 11.06 3.68
C GLU A 272 15.80 10.10 4.67
N SER A 273 14.63 9.56 4.29
CA SER A 273 13.93 8.54 5.05
C SER A 273 14.78 7.27 5.19
N ILE A 274 14.81 6.71 6.39
CA ILE A 274 15.53 5.44 6.69
C ILE A 274 14.95 4.27 5.89
N LEU A 275 13.64 4.27 5.67
CA LEU A 275 12.99 3.35 4.73
C LEU A 275 13.02 3.98 3.33
N SER A 276 13.83 3.43 2.44
CA SER A 276 14.15 4.05 1.16
C SER A 276 13.12 3.74 0.09
N SER A 277 12.60 4.77 -0.59
CA SER A 277 11.74 4.68 -1.77
C SER A 277 12.51 4.75 -3.11
N LYS A 278 13.83 4.62 -3.10
CA LYS A 278 14.68 4.77 -4.30
C LYS A 278 14.28 3.85 -5.45
N LYS A 279 13.85 2.62 -5.15
CA LYS A 279 13.49 1.64 -6.18
C LYS A 279 12.26 2.09 -6.97
N ILE A 280 11.17 2.46 -6.29
CA ILE A 280 9.94 2.92 -6.97
C ILE A 280 10.19 4.22 -7.74
N ARG A 281 10.99 5.14 -7.19
CA ARG A 281 11.39 6.37 -7.91
C ARG A 281 12.12 6.06 -9.21
N LYS A 282 13.12 5.17 -9.16
CA LYS A 282 13.90 4.79 -10.34
C LYS A 282 13.08 4.03 -11.38
N ARG A 283 12.21 3.12 -10.94
CA ARG A 283 11.46 2.22 -11.83
C ARG A 283 10.21 2.86 -12.41
N LEU A 284 9.53 3.71 -11.64
CA LEU A 284 8.21 4.26 -11.98
C LEU A 284 8.18 5.79 -12.08
N GLY A 285 9.26 6.48 -11.72
CA GLY A 285 9.29 7.95 -11.70
C GLY A 285 8.48 8.56 -10.55
N PHE A 286 8.21 7.80 -9.48
CA PHE A 286 7.49 8.28 -8.32
C PHE A 286 8.19 9.51 -7.70
N LYS A 287 7.41 10.56 -7.41
CA LYS A 287 7.89 11.80 -6.79
C LYS A 287 6.84 12.25 -5.76
N PRO A 288 7.02 11.92 -4.47
CA PRO A 288 6.13 12.43 -3.44
C PRO A 288 6.22 13.96 -3.39
N THR A 289 5.08 14.62 -3.29
CA THR A 289 4.96 16.09 -3.35
C THR A 289 4.47 16.72 -2.05
N HIS A 290 3.94 15.90 -1.15
CA HIS A 290 3.33 16.35 0.09
C HIS A 290 4.30 16.20 1.27
N ASP A 291 5.35 17.04 1.29
CA ASP A 291 6.26 17.11 2.43
C ASP A 291 5.57 17.81 3.61
N TRP A 292 5.58 17.17 4.78
CA TRP A 292 4.98 17.71 5.98
C TRP A 292 5.54 19.11 6.34
N LYS A 293 6.80 19.39 6.03
CA LYS A 293 7.45 20.70 6.26
C LYS A 293 6.76 21.86 5.52
N ASN A 294 6.05 21.55 4.42
CA ASN A 294 5.29 22.57 3.67
C ASN A 294 3.96 22.94 4.34
N TYR A 295 3.45 22.08 5.21
CA TYR A 295 2.13 22.22 5.85
C TYR A 295 2.23 22.55 7.33
N PHE A 296 3.38 22.35 7.92
CA PHE A 296 3.63 22.57 9.34
C PHE A 296 4.95 23.31 9.54
N LYS A 297 4.84 24.57 9.98
CA LYS A 297 6.01 25.38 10.37
C LYS A 297 6.27 25.14 11.86
N ILE A 298 7.46 24.69 12.19
CA ILE A 298 7.95 24.53 13.56
C ILE A 298 8.45 25.88 14.06
#